data_172f2f317a0c9c4f525405d577a3e98a
#
_entry.id   172f2f317a0c9c4f525405d577a3e98a
#
_cell.length_a   1.000
_cell.length_b   1.000
_cell.length_c   1.000
_cell.angle_alpha   90.00
_cell.angle_beta   90.00
_cell.angle_gamma   90.00
#
_symmetry.space_group_name_H-M   'P 1'
#
loop_
_entity.id
_entity.type
_entity.pdbx_description
1 polymer ?
#
loop_
_entity_poly.entity_id
_entity_poly.type
_entity_poly.pdbx_seq_one_letter_code
_entity_poly.pdbx_strand_id
1 'polypeptide(L)'
;IDSPRLDVKQNPLYQDEELVLLDTHYYGGIKKYQWTAIPLALHGVVVLTDGKKINVVIGEDMDDPVVGVSDLLIHLAAEQMEKNGAKVVEGEALDILVGSMPMGSGKKKDEDAGEEKEKSKAYILKLLQKKYGFKEEDFMSAELEAVPAGPARNMGIDNSMIMGYGQDDRVCAYTSLMAVSYTHLTLPT
;
A
#
# COMPACT_ATOMS: atom_id res chain seq x y z
N ILE A 1 5.16 -3.13 17.67
CA ILE A 1 6.04 -3.32 16.49
C ILE A 1 5.70 -2.23 15.52
N ASP A 2 6.67 -1.44 15.15
CA ASP A 2 6.49 -0.21 14.42
C ASP A 2 7.33 -0.23 13.14
N SER A 3 6.74 -0.65 12.03
CA SER A 3 7.43 -0.74 10.74
C SER A 3 7.06 0.44 9.85
N PRO A 4 8.00 0.97 9.03
CA PRO A 4 7.72 2.07 8.12
C PRO A 4 6.70 1.66 7.05
N ARG A 5 5.83 2.59 6.68
CA ARG A 5 4.72 2.36 5.73
C ARG A 5 4.28 3.64 5.05
N LEU A 6 3.39 3.53 4.08
CA LEU A 6 2.63 4.64 3.53
C LEU A 6 1.21 4.55 4.09
N ASP A 7 0.84 5.51 4.95
CA ASP A 7 -0.53 5.64 5.46
C ASP A 7 -1.39 6.30 4.39
N VAL A 8 -2.52 5.69 4.06
CA VAL A 8 -3.49 6.27 3.14
C VAL A 8 -4.28 7.35 3.87
N LYS A 9 -4.31 8.58 3.30
CA LYS A 9 -5.01 9.71 3.91
C LYS A 9 -6.53 9.50 3.93
N GLN A 10 -7.23 10.32 4.69
CA GLN A 10 -8.69 10.38 4.64
C GLN A 10 -9.14 10.96 3.32
N ASN A 11 -10.18 10.39 2.72
CA ASN A 11 -10.68 10.76 1.39
C ASN A 11 -9.56 10.79 0.32
N PRO A 12 -8.82 9.69 0.16
CA PRO A 12 -7.54 9.69 -0.54
C PRO A 12 -7.66 9.53 -2.06
N LEU A 13 -8.82 9.03 -2.54
CA LEU A 13 -8.98 8.58 -3.91
C LEU A 13 -9.23 9.75 -4.85
N TYR A 14 -8.31 9.96 -5.78
CA TYR A 14 -8.45 10.97 -6.83
C TYR A 14 -8.04 10.44 -8.20
N GLN A 15 -8.44 11.14 -9.25
CA GLN A 15 -8.07 10.84 -10.61
C GLN A 15 -7.30 12.02 -11.21
N ASP A 16 -6.15 11.72 -11.80
CA ASP A 16 -5.36 12.63 -12.62
C ASP A 16 -5.31 12.08 -14.05
N GLU A 17 -5.91 12.79 -14.99
CA GLU A 17 -6.19 12.31 -16.35
C GLU A 17 -6.92 10.94 -16.32
N GLU A 18 -6.23 9.85 -16.69
CA GLU A 18 -6.77 8.48 -16.66
C GLU A 18 -6.27 7.69 -15.44
N LEU A 19 -5.28 8.19 -14.70
CA LEU A 19 -4.68 7.52 -13.57
C LEU A 19 -5.52 7.74 -12.31
N VAL A 20 -5.71 6.68 -11.54
CA VAL A 20 -6.38 6.72 -10.24
C VAL A 20 -5.36 6.48 -9.16
N LEU A 21 -5.26 7.41 -8.23
CA LEU A 21 -4.28 7.40 -7.18
C LEU A 21 -4.92 7.45 -5.79
N LEU A 22 -4.19 6.94 -4.80
CA LEU A 22 -4.45 7.13 -3.39
C LEU A 22 -3.42 8.11 -2.84
N ASP A 23 -3.89 9.24 -2.33
CA ASP A 23 -3.07 10.21 -1.60
C ASP A 23 -2.57 9.60 -0.30
N THR A 24 -1.27 9.70 -0.03
CA THR A 24 -0.61 9.04 1.10
C THR A 24 0.24 9.98 1.94
N HIS A 25 0.60 9.51 3.11
CA HIS A 25 1.61 10.10 3.96
C HIS A 25 2.53 8.99 4.48
N TYR A 26 3.85 9.18 4.33
CA TYR A 26 4.79 8.17 4.83
C TYR A 26 4.93 8.22 6.35
N TYR A 27 5.07 7.05 6.96
CA TYR A 27 5.30 6.89 8.39
C TYR A 27 6.67 6.23 8.64
N GLY A 28 7.37 6.75 9.67
CA GLY A 28 8.69 6.27 10.05
C GLY A 28 9.82 6.87 9.24
N GLY A 29 11.04 6.45 9.56
CA GLY A 29 12.26 6.89 8.86
C GLY A 29 12.48 6.10 7.58
N ILE A 30 12.00 6.60 6.44
CA ILE A 30 12.16 5.93 5.15
C ILE A 30 13.13 6.66 4.21
N LYS A 31 13.81 5.90 3.38
CA LYS A 31 14.45 6.39 2.16
C LYS A 31 13.40 6.38 1.05
N LYS A 32 12.75 7.51 0.81
CA LYS A 32 11.57 7.62 -0.08
C LYS A 32 11.78 7.00 -1.46
N TYR A 33 12.95 7.14 -2.03
CA TYR A 33 13.29 6.56 -3.34
C TYR A 33 13.27 5.02 -3.38
N GLN A 34 13.29 4.34 -2.23
CA GLN A 34 13.17 2.88 -2.17
C GLN A 34 11.72 2.40 -2.25
N TRP A 35 10.77 3.31 -2.16
CA TRP A 35 9.33 3.00 -2.19
C TRP A 35 8.71 3.19 -3.57
N THR A 36 9.45 3.74 -4.52
CA THR A 36 9.05 3.86 -5.91
C THR A 36 9.39 2.60 -6.71
N ALA A 37 8.58 2.31 -7.73
CA ALA A 37 8.80 1.22 -8.68
C ALA A 37 8.90 -0.19 -8.06
N ILE A 38 8.34 -0.39 -6.87
CA ILE A 38 8.22 -1.70 -6.24
C ILE A 38 6.74 -2.08 -6.07
N PRO A 39 6.41 -3.38 -6.08
CA PRO A 39 5.06 -3.82 -5.77
C PRO A 39 4.73 -3.54 -4.30
N LEU A 40 3.56 -2.93 -4.06
CA LEU A 40 3.02 -2.68 -2.73
C LEU A 40 1.70 -3.44 -2.56
N ALA A 41 1.44 -3.81 -1.31
CA ALA A 41 0.18 -4.37 -0.84
C ALA A 41 -0.54 -3.37 0.05
N LEU A 42 -1.88 -3.37 0.02
CA LEU A 42 -2.73 -2.57 0.89
C LEU A 42 -3.29 -3.44 2.01
N HIS A 43 -3.15 -2.98 3.23
CA HIS A 43 -3.69 -3.61 4.44
C HIS A 43 -4.48 -2.61 5.26
N GLY A 44 -5.46 -3.07 5.98
CA GLY A 44 -6.11 -2.25 6.98
C GLY A 44 -7.57 -2.59 7.23
N VAL A 45 -8.27 -1.63 7.80
CA VAL A 45 -9.67 -1.77 8.23
C VAL A 45 -10.48 -0.57 7.77
N VAL A 46 -11.67 -0.85 7.26
CA VAL A 46 -12.70 0.16 6.98
C VAL A 46 -13.88 -0.09 7.90
N VAL A 47 -14.38 0.95 8.56
CA VAL A 47 -15.58 0.86 9.40
C VAL A 47 -16.74 1.49 8.64
N LEU A 48 -17.74 0.68 8.30
CA LEU A 48 -18.92 1.15 7.59
C LEU A 48 -19.85 1.98 8.50
N THR A 49 -20.76 2.72 7.91
CA THR A 49 -21.74 3.56 8.64
C THR A 49 -22.64 2.77 9.59
N ASP A 50 -22.83 1.48 9.36
CA ASP A 50 -23.56 0.56 10.26
C ASP A 50 -22.69 0.01 11.40
N GLY A 51 -21.41 0.41 11.49
CA GLY A 51 -20.46 -0.04 12.48
C GLY A 51 -19.74 -1.36 12.13
N LYS A 52 -20.02 -1.95 10.98
CA LYS A 52 -19.36 -3.17 10.53
C LYS A 52 -17.91 -2.88 10.13
N LYS A 53 -16.98 -3.70 10.64
CA LYS A 53 -15.55 -3.63 10.30
C LYS A 53 -15.26 -4.55 9.11
N ILE A 54 -14.60 -4.00 8.12
CA ILE A 54 -14.15 -4.71 6.91
C ILE A 54 -12.63 -4.72 6.91
N ASN A 55 -12.03 -5.90 6.90
CA ASN A 55 -10.59 -6.04 6.68
C ASN A 55 -10.31 -5.96 5.17
N VAL A 56 -9.35 -5.12 4.81
CA VAL A 56 -8.85 -4.95 3.45
C VAL A 56 -7.47 -5.57 3.36
N VAL A 57 -7.29 -6.48 2.41
CA VAL A 57 -6.00 -7.06 2.04
C VAL A 57 -5.96 -7.17 0.52
N ILE A 58 -5.02 -6.49 -0.11
CA ILE A 58 -4.81 -6.49 -1.57
C ILE A 58 -3.32 -6.59 -1.83
N GLY A 59 -2.89 -7.55 -2.65
CA GLY A 59 -1.51 -7.66 -3.13
C GLY A 59 -0.63 -8.64 -2.37
N GLU A 60 -1.17 -9.42 -1.44
CA GLU A 60 -0.40 -10.46 -0.73
C GLU A 60 -0.43 -11.81 -1.43
N ASP A 61 -1.58 -12.22 -1.95
CA ASP A 61 -1.69 -13.44 -2.72
C ASP A 61 -1.10 -13.25 -4.13
N MET A 62 -0.53 -14.31 -4.69
CA MET A 62 0.07 -14.27 -6.03
C MET A 62 -0.94 -13.96 -7.14
N ASP A 63 -2.22 -14.20 -6.90
CA ASP A 63 -3.32 -13.90 -7.82
C ASP A 63 -3.95 -12.51 -7.59
N ASP A 64 -3.57 -11.83 -6.50
CA ASP A 64 -4.03 -10.46 -6.24
C ASP A 64 -3.25 -9.45 -7.10
N PRO A 65 -3.91 -8.39 -7.56
CA PRO A 65 -3.20 -7.26 -8.16
C PRO A 65 -2.38 -6.54 -7.09
N VAL A 66 -1.18 -6.10 -7.44
CA VAL A 66 -0.39 -5.20 -6.62
C VAL A 66 -0.67 -3.75 -6.99
N VAL A 67 -0.36 -2.83 -6.07
CA VAL A 67 -0.37 -1.39 -6.30
C VAL A 67 1.07 -0.87 -6.20
N GLY A 68 1.32 0.40 -6.48
CA GLY A 68 2.67 0.92 -6.37
C GLY A 68 2.78 2.40 -6.66
N VAL A 69 3.91 2.97 -6.30
CA VAL A 69 4.27 4.35 -6.64
C VAL A 69 5.09 4.32 -7.92
N SER A 70 4.61 4.99 -8.96
CA SER A 70 5.34 5.13 -10.22
C SER A 70 6.56 6.05 -10.06
N ASP A 71 7.55 5.91 -10.93
CA ASP A 71 8.70 6.80 -10.98
C ASP A 71 9.02 7.15 -12.44
N LEU A 72 9.77 8.22 -12.63
CA LEU A 72 10.22 8.63 -13.95
C LEU A 72 11.28 7.65 -14.48
N LEU A 73 11.14 7.28 -15.75
CA LEU A 73 12.22 6.55 -16.40
C LEU A 73 13.41 7.49 -16.65
N ILE A 74 14.61 6.91 -16.72
CA ILE A 74 15.90 7.66 -16.75
C ILE A 74 15.95 8.76 -17.80
N HIS A 75 15.32 8.58 -18.93
CA HIS A 75 15.32 9.57 -20.03
C HIS A 75 14.52 10.83 -19.73
N LEU A 76 13.60 10.78 -18.76
CA LEU A 76 12.79 11.89 -18.31
C LEU A 76 13.21 12.42 -16.94
N ALA A 77 14.15 11.76 -16.27
CA ALA A 77 14.53 12.01 -14.90
C ALA A 77 15.77 12.92 -14.73
N ALA A 78 16.19 13.66 -15.75
CA ALA A 78 17.44 14.44 -15.70
C ALA A 78 17.51 15.36 -14.48
N GLU A 79 16.50 16.19 -14.27
CA GLU A 79 16.44 17.11 -13.12
C GLU A 79 16.29 16.37 -11.77
N GLN A 80 15.58 15.24 -11.77
CA GLN A 80 15.43 14.40 -10.59
C GLN A 80 16.78 13.82 -10.18
N MET A 81 17.57 13.35 -11.12
CA MET A 81 18.88 12.72 -10.88
C MET A 81 19.96 13.70 -10.40
N GLU A 82 19.79 15.00 -10.60
CA GLU A 82 20.66 16.02 -10.04
C GLU A 82 20.40 16.29 -8.55
N LYS A 83 19.25 15.87 -8.03
CA LYS A 83 18.89 16.04 -6.62
C LYS A 83 19.64 15.05 -5.73
N ASN A 84 19.92 15.46 -4.48
CA ASN A 84 20.45 14.51 -3.50
C ASN A 84 19.40 13.47 -3.09
N GLY A 85 19.83 12.33 -2.56
CA GLY A 85 18.95 11.21 -2.22
C GLY A 85 17.80 11.54 -1.26
N ALA A 86 17.91 12.57 -0.44
CA ALA A 86 16.82 13.00 0.44
C ALA A 86 15.71 13.78 -0.30
N LYS A 87 16.01 14.34 -1.47
CA LYS A 87 15.13 15.19 -2.27
C LYS A 87 14.73 14.60 -3.61
N VAL A 88 15.30 13.46 -3.99
CA VAL A 88 15.03 12.83 -5.29
C VAL A 88 13.57 12.41 -5.43
N VAL A 89 12.92 12.04 -4.33
CA VAL A 89 11.47 11.81 -4.23
C VAL A 89 10.95 12.62 -3.05
N GLU A 90 9.94 13.43 -3.28
CA GLU A 90 9.27 14.21 -2.23
C GLU A 90 8.25 13.32 -1.50
N GLY A 91 8.01 13.59 -0.22
CA GLY A 91 7.10 12.77 0.59
C GLY A 91 5.67 12.81 0.07
N GLU A 92 5.22 13.97 -0.34
CA GLU A 92 3.88 14.20 -0.91
C GLU A 92 3.73 13.68 -2.36
N ALA A 93 4.78 13.13 -2.95
CA ALA A 93 4.75 12.49 -4.27
C ALA A 93 4.72 10.95 -4.18
N LEU A 94 4.54 10.39 -2.99
CA LEU A 94 4.42 8.95 -2.78
C LEU A 94 2.97 8.46 -2.93
N ASP A 95 2.23 9.02 -3.88
CA ASP A 95 0.86 8.61 -4.15
C ASP A 95 0.82 7.27 -4.88
N ILE A 96 -0.08 6.42 -4.43
CA ILE A 96 -0.15 5.04 -4.89
C ILE A 96 -1.06 4.93 -6.11
N LEU A 97 -0.52 4.48 -7.23
CA LEU A 97 -1.29 4.17 -8.42
C LEU A 97 -2.08 2.87 -8.20
N VAL A 98 -3.41 2.97 -8.32
CA VAL A 98 -4.34 1.86 -8.11
C VAL A 98 -5.13 1.46 -9.35
N GLY A 99 -5.06 2.22 -10.42
CA GLY A 99 -5.71 1.87 -11.68
C GLY A 99 -5.67 2.98 -12.73
N SER A 100 -6.13 2.62 -13.95
CA SER A 100 -6.18 3.55 -15.09
C SER A 100 -7.29 3.21 -16.10
N MET A 101 -8.12 2.19 -15.80
CA MET A 101 -9.13 1.74 -16.75
C MET A 101 -10.45 2.50 -16.55
N PRO A 102 -10.94 3.24 -17.55
CA PRO A 102 -12.21 3.93 -17.45
C PRO A 102 -13.39 2.93 -17.45
N MET A 103 -14.47 3.27 -16.76
CA MET A 103 -15.71 2.52 -16.77
C MET A 103 -16.24 2.38 -18.19
N GLY A 104 -16.65 1.18 -18.59
CA GLY A 104 -17.21 0.91 -19.93
C GLY A 104 -16.17 0.59 -21.01
N SER A 105 -14.88 0.50 -20.71
CA SER A 105 -13.84 0.09 -21.68
C SER A 105 -13.81 -1.42 -21.95
N GLY A 106 -14.53 -2.21 -21.17
CA GLY A 106 -14.65 -3.67 -21.35
C GLY A 106 -15.63 -4.08 -22.46
N LYS A 107 -15.62 -5.38 -22.88
CA LYS A 107 -16.46 -5.96 -23.93
C LYS A 107 -17.98 -5.89 -23.67
N LYS A 108 -18.43 -5.52 -22.48
CA LYS A 108 -19.83 -5.19 -22.14
C LYS A 108 -19.89 -3.70 -21.85
N LYS A 109 -20.66 -2.94 -22.65
CA LYS A 109 -21.04 -1.57 -22.33
C LYS A 109 -21.83 -1.64 -21.01
N ASP A 110 -21.25 -1.14 -19.93
CA ASP A 110 -22.01 -0.87 -18.71
C ASP A 110 -22.97 0.30 -19.02
N GLU A 111 -24.27 0.02 -18.97
CA GLU A 111 -25.33 1.01 -19.28
C GLU A 111 -25.35 2.19 -18.29
N ASP A 112 -24.65 2.08 -17.17
CA ASP A 112 -24.48 3.09 -16.13
C ASP A 112 -23.28 4.05 -16.33
N ALA A 113 -22.58 3.98 -17.47
CA ALA A 113 -21.49 4.90 -17.79
C ALA A 113 -22.04 6.27 -18.23
N GLY A 114 -22.59 7.02 -17.26
CA GLY A 114 -22.98 8.41 -17.46
C GLY A 114 -21.79 9.29 -17.86
N GLU A 115 -22.04 10.60 -18.11
CA GLU A 115 -21.03 11.61 -18.42
C GLU A 115 -20.14 11.97 -17.20
N GLU A 116 -19.67 10.97 -16.43
CA GLU A 116 -18.77 11.21 -15.31
C GLU A 116 -17.38 11.59 -15.81
N LYS A 117 -16.88 12.71 -15.31
CA LYS A 117 -15.53 13.21 -15.62
C LYS A 117 -14.43 12.26 -15.10
N GLU A 118 -14.72 11.48 -14.05
CA GLU A 118 -13.78 10.59 -13.34
C GLU A 118 -14.14 9.11 -13.54
N LYS A 119 -14.16 8.66 -14.81
CA LYS A 119 -14.57 7.29 -15.16
C LYS A 119 -13.66 6.20 -14.63
N SER A 120 -12.36 6.45 -14.52
CA SER A 120 -11.41 5.49 -13.97
C SER A 120 -11.58 5.34 -12.46
N LYS A 121 -11.76 6.45 -11.74
CA LYS A 121 -12.06 6.46 -10.29
C LYS A 121 -13.36 5.73 -9.99
N ALA A 122 -14.41 6.00 -10.76
CA ALA A 122 -15.71 5.32 -10.62
C ALA A 122 -15.58 3.79 -10.80
N TYR A 123 -14.72 3.36 -11.73
CA TYR A 123 -14.47 1.93 -11.93
C TYR A 123 -13.73 1.29 -10.75
N ILE A 124 -12.71 1.94 -10.19
CA ILE A 124 -12.02 1.46 -8.98
C ILE A 124 -12.99 1.37 -7.80
N LEU A 125 -13.81 2.39 -7.56
CA LEU A 125 -14.84 2.36 -6.51
C LEU A 125 -15.81 1.20 -6.69
N LYS A 126 -16.25 0.92 -7.91
CA LYS A 126 -17.11 -0.24 -8.22
C LYS A 126 -16.42 -1.57 -7.89
N LEU A 127 -15.12 -1.71 -8.18
CA LEU A 127 -14.34 -2.90 -7.82
C LEU A 127 -14.21 -3.08 -6.31
N LEU A 128 -13.91 -2.01 -5.58
CA LEU A 128 -13.81 -2.02 -4.12
C LEU A 128 -15.16 -2.33 -3.47
N GLN A 129 -16.25 -1.73 -3.98
CA GLN A 129 -17.60 -2.03 -3.52
C GLN A 129 -17.97 -3.49 -3.78
N LYS A 130 -17.61 -4.05 -4.94
CA LYS A 130 -17.89 -5.45 -5.26
C LYS A 130 -17.10 -6.42 -4.37
N LYS A 131 -15.82 -6.14 -4.08
CA LYS A 131 -14.96 -7.05 -3.28
C LYS A 131 -15.21 -6.90 -1.78
N TYR A 132 -15.40 -5.67 -1.29
CA TYR A 132 -15.43 -5.36 0.14
C TYR A 132 -16.74 -4.74 0.63
N GLY A 133 -17.58 -4.22 -0.25
CA GLY A 133 -18.88 -3.66 0.10
C GLY A 133 -18.85 -2.21 0.58
N PHE A 134 -17.69 -1.53 0.63
CA PHE A 134 -17.61 -0.14 1.04
C PHE A 134 -17.67 0.84 -0.15
N LYS A 135 -18.02 2.08 0.13
CA LYS A 135 -18.13 3.19 -0.80
C LYS A 135 -17.05 4.23 -0.54
N GLU A 136 -16.97 5.26 -1.40
CA GLU A 136 -15.99 6.35 -1.25
C GLU A 136 -16.09 7.05 0.12
N GLU A 137 -17.29 7.29 0.61
CA GLU A 137 -17.53 7.93 1.92
C GLU A 137 -16.95 7.14 3.10
N ASP A 138 -16.81 5.83 2.97
CA ASP A 138 -16.28 4.96 4.01
C ASP A 138 -14.75 5.11 4.19
N PHE A 139 -14.04 5.72 3.22
CA PHE A 139 -12.62 6.05 3.38
C PHE A 139 -12.36 7.01 4.54
N MET A 140 -13.34 7.81 4.94
CA MET A 140 -13.23 8.72 6.08
C MET A 140 -12.95 8.00 7.41
N SER A 141 -13.35 6.73 7.52
CA SER A 141 -13.15 5.87 8.69
C SER A 141 -12.17 4.73 8.42
N ALA A 142 -11.46 4.78 7.30
CA ALA A 142 -10.49 3.78 6.93
C ALA A 142 -9.13 4.05 7.59
N GLU A 143 -8.52 2.99 8.08
CA GLU A 143 -7.08 2.93 8.40
C GLU A 143 -6.46 1.94 7.43
N LEU A 144 -5.89 2.46 6.35
CA LEU A 144 -5.24 1.68 5.31
C LEU A 144 -3.75 2.05 5.22
N GLU A 145 -2.93 1.03 5.07
CA GLU A 145 -1.49 1.12 4.99
C GLU A 145 -1.00 0.42 3.72
N ALA A 146 -0.03 1.00 3.04
CA ALA A 146 0.68 0.33 1.97
C ALA A 146 2.08 -0.07 2.43
N VAL A 147 2.43 -1.31 2.13
CA VAL A 147 3.70 -1.95 2.50
C VAL A 147 4.25 -2.74 1.32
N PRO A 148 5.56 -3.03 1.26
CA PRO A 148 6.11 -3.90 0.22
C PRO A 148 5.38 -5.25 0.17
N ALA A 149 4.91 -5.63 -1.02
CA ALA A 149 4.12 -6.83 -1.25
C ALA A 149 4.98 -8.10 -1.23
N GLY A 150 4.36 -9.18 -0.80
CA GLY A 150 4.90 -10.54 -0.90
C GLY A 150 5.59 -11.04 0.38
N PRO A 151 5.77 -12.37 0.45
CA PRO A 151 6.30 -13.03 1.63
C PRO A 151 7.79 -12.81 1.82
N ALA A 152 8.25 -12.93 3.06
CA ALA A 152 9.66 -13.07 3.36
C ALA A 152 10.24 -14.31 2.65
N ARG A 153 11.48 -14.21 2.18
CA ARG A 153 12.19 -15.25 1.43
C ARG A 153 13.59 -15.48 1.98
N ASN A 154 14.12 -16.69 1.79
CA ASN A 154 15.51 -16.94 1.98
C ASN A 154 16.35 -16.08 1.03
N MET A 155 17.42 -15.49 1.56
CA MET A 155 18.36 -14.65 0.82
C MET A 155 19.77 -15.25 0.88
N GLY A 156 20.51 -15.08 -0.20
CA GLY A 156 21.79 -15.75 -0.42
C GLY A 156 21.62 -17.09 -1.14
N ILE A 157 22.61 -17.46 -1.96
CA ILE A 157 22.60 -18.75 -2.67
C ILE A 157 22.62 -19.91 -1.67
N ASP A 158 23.22 -19.70 -0.52
CA ASP A 158 23.33 -20.63 0.59
C ASP A 158 22.11 -20.62 1.55
N ASN A 159 21.12 -19.76 1.30
CA ASN A 159 19.94 -19.57 2.13
C ASN A 159 20.26 -19.17 3.60
N SER A 160 21.39 -18.49 3.84
CA SER A 160 21.84 -18.16 5.20
C SER A 160 21.13 -16.94 5.82
N MET A 161 20.39 -16.18 5.03
CA MET A 161 19.70 -14.96 5.46
C MET A 161 18.23 -14.99 5.08
N ILE A 162 17.46 -14.05 5.64
CA ILE A 162 16.04 -13.84 5.30
C ILE A 162 15.88 -12.41 4.82
N MET A 163 15.29 -12.23 3.65
CA MET A 163 14.82 -10.95 3.14
C MET A 163 13.33 -10.84 3.37
N GLY A 164 12.91 -9.77 4.02
CA GLY A 164 11.50 -9.52 4.27
C GLY A 164 11.29 -8.10 4.77
N TYR A 165 10.09 -7.59 4.55
CA TYR A 165 9.66 -6.32 5.11
C TYR A 165 9.43 -6.42 6.62
N GLY A 166 9.73 -5.33 7.35
CA GLY A 166 9.46 -5.23 8.78
C GLY A 166 10.45 -5.98 9.68
N GLN A 167 11.68 -6.27 9.22
CA GLN A 167 12.77 -6.79 10.05
C GLN A 167 13.08 -5.82 11.20
N ASP A 168 13.12 -4.54 10.93
CA ASP A 168 13.04 -3.47 11.92
C ASP A 168 11.54 -3.17 12.18
N ASP A 169 10.99 -3.43 13.39
CA ASP A 169 11.73 -3.86 14.59
C ASP A 169 11.32 -5.27 15.05
N ARG A 170 10.79 -6.12 14.16
CA ARG A 170 10.35 -7.48 14.52
C ARG A 170 11.44 -8.31 15.18
N VAL A 171 12.67 -8.18 14.73
CA VAL A 171 13.79 -8.93 15.30
C VAL A 171 14.02 -8.54 16.75
N CYS A 172 13.93 -7.26 17.09
CA CYS A 172 14.05 -6.79 18.47
C CYS A 172 12.84 -7.16 19.32
N ALA A 173 11.64 -6.97 18.79
CA ALA A 173 10.40 -7.30 19.49
C ALA A 173 10.29 -8.81 19.79
N TYR A 174 10.63 -9.67 18.84
CA TYR A 174 10.60 -11.12 19.01
C TYR A 174 11.60 -11.60 20.05
N THR A 175 12.86 -11.16 19.97
CA THR A 175 13.89 -11.57 20.94
C THR A 175 13.57 -11.07 22.34
N SER A 176 13.02 -9.87 22.48
CA SER A 176 12.56 -9.34 23.77
C SER A 176 11.41 -10.17 24.36
N LEU A 177 10.42 -10.52 23.54
CA LEU A 177 9.32 -11.38 23.95
C LEU A 177 9.82 -12.76 24.42
N MET A 178 10.71 -13.36 23.64
CA MET A 178 11.26 -14.69 23.97
C MET A 178 12.09 -14.66 25.24
N ALA A 179 12.88 -13.60 25.48
CA ALA A 179 13.64 -13.45 26.71
C ALA A 179 12.75 -13.34 27.93
N VAL A 180 11.68 -12.54 27.88
CA VAL A 180 10.72 -12.40 28.96
C VAL A 180 9.97 -13.72 29.20
N SER A 181 9.51 -14.37 28.17
CA SER A 181 8.80 -15.64 28.22
C SER A 181 9.67 -16.74 28.88
N TYR A 182 10.94 -16.82 28.45
CA TYR A 182 11.90 -17.75 29.04
C TYR A 182 12.10 -17.47 30.55
N THR A 183 12.33 -16.23 30.94
CA THR A 183 12.60 -15.83 32.32
C THR A 183 11.41 -16.13 33.24
N HIS A 184 10.17 -15.89 32.79
CA HIS A 184 8.98 -16.09 33.63
C HIS A 184 8.47 -17.52 33.66
N LEU A 185 8.72 -18.31 32.62
CA LEU A 185 8.24 -19.69 32.53
C LEU A 185 9.24 -20.73 33.09
N THR A 186 10.51 -20.38 33.23
CA THR A 186 11.57 -21.31 33.65
C THR A 186 12.18 -21.00 34.99
N LEU A 187 11.73 -19.98 35.71
CA LEU A 187 12.15 -19.75 37.09
C LEU A 187 11.64 -20.90 37.95
N PRO A 188 12.52 -21.58 38.72
CA PRO A 188 12.06 -22.58 39.71
C PRO A 188 11.21 -21.88 40.74
N THR A 189 10.03 -22.42 40.99
CA THR A 189 9.15 -22.04 42.09
C THR A 189 9.76 -22.45 43.43
#